data_3c63dc3344a97c2e4cd3175e49d87ec0
#
_entry.id   3c63dc3344a97c2e4cd3175e49d87ec0
#
_cell.length_a   1.000
_cell.length_b   1.000
_cell.length_c   1.000
_cell.angle_alpha   90.00
_cell.angle_beta   90.00
_cell.angle_gamma   90.00
#
_symmetry.space_group_name_H-M   'P 1'
#
loop_
_entity.id
_entity.type
_entity.pdbx_description
1 polymer ?
#
loop_
_entity_poly.entity_id
_entity_poly.type
_entity_poly.pdbx_seq_one_letter_code
_entity_poly.pdbx_strand_id
1 'polypeptide(L)'
;MRVFDLPPVITDLVLARNRLRHHYLSASLDFTLDGNLIGDIGEAVAAELFGLQLSPRNGTGIDGHAPDGRTVQVKATGTNRGPAFRMVDTRAQHLLFLEFDLDNLKGEIVFNGPEEVALRFLAPSWVGQRSLTKRQIRQADTMVAENHRLSRIR
;
A
#
# COMPACT_ATOMS: atom_id res chain seq x y z
N MET A 1 4.74 -6.59 -14.94
CA MET A 1 4.13 -7.68 -14.14
C MET A 1 3.68 -7.10 -12.81
N ARG A 2 2.39 -7.22 -12.46
CA ARG A 2 1.81 -6.56 -11.26
C ARG A 2 1.82 -7.44 -10.01
N VAL A 3 1.74 -8.76 -10.19
CA VAL A 3 1.76 -9.73 -9.09
C VAL A 3 3.20 -10.10 -8.75
N PHE A 4 3.47 -10.32 -7.49
CA PHE A 4 4.79 -10.70 -6.97
C PHE A 4 4.64 -11.60 -5.74
N ASP A 5 5.70 -12.31 -5.40
CA ASP A 5 5.78 -13.08 -4.15
C ASP A 5 6.12 -12.15 -2.98
N LEU A 6 5.46 -12.35 -1.85
CA LEU A 6 5.83 -11.66 -0.62
C LEU A 6 7.18 -12.18 -0.10
N PRO A 7 7.98 -11.34 0.56
CA PRO A 7 9.24 -11.77 1.17
C PRO A 7 9.03 -12.97 2.11
N PRO A 8 9.94 -13.96 2.12
CA PRO A 8 9.78 -15.18 2.94
C PRO A 8 9.56 -14.92 4.43
N VAL A 9 10.10 -13.83 4.98
CA VAL A 9 9.90 -13.44 6.38
C VAL A 9 8.42 -13.18 6.72
N ILE A 10 7.59 -12.80 5.74
CA ILE A 10 6.14 -12.62 5.93
C ILE A 10 5.45 -13.96 6.23
N THR A 11 5.99 -15.06 5.72
CA THR A 11 5.48 -16.42 6.05
C THR A 11 5.50 -16.66 7.55
N ASP A 12 6.57 -16.30 8.24
CA ASP A 12 6.71 -16.48 9.68
C ASP A 12 5.62 -15.70 10.44
N LEU A 13 5.35 -14.47 10.02
CA LEU A 13 4.29 -13.63 10.59
C LEU A 13 2.90 -14.26 10.40
N VAL A 14 2.60 -14.73 9.19
CA VAL A 14 1.31 -15.38 8.88
C VAL A 14 1.14 -16.66 9.67
N LEU A 15 2.17 -17.50 9.77
CA LEU A 15 2.14 -18.73 10.56
C LEU A 15 1.92 -18.42 12.05
N ALA A 16 2.58 -17.43 12.61
CA ALA A 16 2.38 -17.01 14.00
C ALA A 16 0.95 -16.53 14.24
N ARG A 17 0.38 -15.71 13.35
CA ARG A 17 -1.02 -15.28 13.40
C ARG A 17 -1.97 -16.47 13.36
N ASN A 18 -1.73 -17.45 12.46
CA ASN A 18 -2.58 -18.63 12.34
C ASN A 18 -2.53 -19.50 13.59
N ARG A 19 -1.39 -19.58 14.26
CA ARG A 19 -1.26 -20.25 15.56
C ARG A 19 -2.04 -19.55 16.66
N LEU A 20 -2.10 -18.22 16.68
CA LEU A 20 -2.97 -17.45 17.58
C LEU A 20 -4.46 -17.77 17.33
N ARG A 21 -4.88 -17.80 16.08
CA ARG A 21 -6.26 -18.17 15.70
C ARG A 21 -6.63 -19.58 16.22
N HIS A 22 -5.72 -20.52 16.03
CA HIS A 22 -5.93 -21.89 16.49
C HIS A 22 -5.99 -21.99 18.02
N HIS A 23 -5.04 -21.33 18.71
CA HIS A 23 -4.98 -21.34 20.18
C HIS A 23 -6.24 -20.72 20.83
N TYR A 24 -6.75 -19.64 20.24
CA TYR A 24 -7.93 -18.93 20.71
C TYR A 24 -9.18 -19.21 19.88
N LEU A 25 -9.32 -20.42 19.36
CA LEU A 25 -10.43 -20.78 18.46
C LEU A 25 -11.80 -20.50 19.07
N SER A 26 -11.97 -20.75 20.37
CA SER A 26 -13.22 -20.52 21.10
C SER A 26 -13.59 -19.04 21.25
N ALA A 27 -12.65 -18.12 21.10
CA ALA A 27 -12.89 -16.69 21.21
C ALA A 27 -13.49 -16.08 19.92
N SER A 28 -13.46 -16.80 18.79
CA SER A 28 -13.97 -16.35 17.49
C SER A 28 -13.37 -15.00 17.05
N LEU A 29 -12.07 -14.81 17.27
CA LEU A 29 -11.32 -13.63 16.88
C LEU A 29 -10.48 -13.90 15.62
N ASP A 30 -10.38 -12.90 14.73
CA ASP A 30 -9.71 -13.08 13.45
C ASP A 30 -8.20 -12.83 13.50
N PHE A 31 -7.71 -12.07 14.48
CA PHE A 31 -6.30 -11.66 14.57
C PHE A 31 -5.81 -11.07 13.23
N THR A 32 -6.59 -10.13 12.69
CA THR A 32 -6.35 -9.53 11.38
C THR A 32 -5.03 -8.76 11.37
N LEU A 33 -4.21 -9.01 10.36
CA LEU A 33 -3.00 -8.22 10.10
C LEU A 33 -3.39 -6.96 9.31
N ASP A 34 -3.36 -5.82 9.96
CA ASP A 34 -3.75 -4.52 9.41
C ASP A 34 -3.00 -3.36 10.07
N GLY A 35 -3.45 -2.13 9.84
CA GLY A 35 -2.95 -0.94 10.48
C GLY A 35 -1.47 -0.66 10.18
N ASN A 36 -0.75 -0.22 11.20
CA ASN A 36 0.66 0.18 11.05
C ASN A 36 1.56 -0.97 10.59
N LEU A 37 1.31 -2.20 11.04
CA LEU A 37 2.12 -3.35 10.63
C LEU A 37 2.04 -3.57 9.13
N ILE A 38 0.86 -3.58 8.55
CA ILE A 38 0.68 -3.73 7.10
C ILE A 38 1.20 -2.51 6.35
N GLY A 39 1.05 -1.31 6.90
CA GLY A 39 1.65 -0.09 6.36
C GLY A 39 3.17 -0.19 6.26
N ASP A 40 3.83 -0.59 7.33
CA ASP A 40 5.30 -0.75 7.38
C ASP A 40 5.79 -1.83 6.41
N ILE A 41 5.08 -2.96 6.32
CA ILE A 41 5.37 -4.00 5.33
C ILE A 41 5.21 -3.44 3.91
N GLY A 42 4.17 -2.65 3.67
CA GLY A 42 3.95 -1.99 2.38
C GLY A 42 5.10 -1.09 1.97
N GLU A 43 5.57 -0.24 2.87
CA GLU A 43 6.71 0.65 2.64
C GLU A 43 8.00 -0.15 2.37
N ALA A 44 8.29 -1.17 3.18
CA ALA A 44 9.47 -2.01 3.02
C ALA A 44 9.45 -2.77 1.68
N VAL A 45 8.32 -3.40 1.34
CA VAL A 45 8.14 -4.13 0.08
C VAL A 45 8.23 -3.18 -1.13
N ALA A 46 7.61 -2.00 -1.05
CA ALA A 46 7.72 -1.00 -2.11
C ALA A 46 9.17 -0.53 -2.30
N ALA A 47 9.92 -0.35 -1.21
CA ALA A 47 11.34 0.01 -1.28
C ALA A 47 12.15 -1.08 -2.00
N GLU A 48 11.92 -2.34 -1.71
CA GLU A 48 12.59 -3.45 -2.40
C GLU A 48 12.21 -3.56 -3.88
N LEU A 49 10.92 -3.37 -4.21
CA LEU A 49 10.42 -3.52 -5.58
C LEU A 49 10.82 -2.36 -6.50
N PHE A 50 10.89 -1.15 -5.97
CA PHE A 50 11.05 0.07 -6.76
C PHE A 50 12.34 0.84 -6.44
N GLY A 51 13.15 0.37 -5.48
CA GLY A 51 14.38 1.04 -5.07
C GLY A 51 14.14 2.35 -4.34
N LEU A 52 13.06 2.43 -3.54
CA LEU A 52 12.76 3.66 -2.81
C LEU A 52 13.76 3.87 -1.67
N GLN A 53 14.16 5.12 -1.50
CA GLN A 53 14.81 5.58 -0.29
C GLN A 53 13.72 6.06 0.68
N LEU A 54 13.44 5.27 1.71
CA LEU A 54 12.43 5.60 2.70
C LEU A 54 12.86 6.80 3.54
N SER A 55 11.91 7.67 3.85
CA SER A 55 12.08 8.82 4.73
C SER A 55 11.61 8.49 6.13
N PRO A 56 12.19 9.12 7.19
CA PRO A 56 11.62 9.02 8.52
C PRO A 56 10.18 9.51 8.56
N ARG A 57 9.34 8.88 9.39
CA ARG A 57 7.96 9.33 9.60
C ARG A 57 7.95 10.74 10.20
N ASN A 58 7.34 11.68 9.50
CA ASN A 58 7.29 13.09 9.88
C ASN A 58 5.89 13.71 9.77
N GLY A 59 4.85 12.87 9.61
CA GLY A 59 3.46 13.34 9.47
C GLY A 59 3.13 13.97 8.12
N THR A 60 4.04 13.94 7.15
CA THR A 60 3.77 14.32 5.75
C THR A 60 3.16 13.15 4.99
N GLY A 61 2.56 13.42 3.82
CA GLY A 61 2.10 12.39 2.91
C GLY A 61 3.20 11.80 2.03
N ILE A 62 4.46 11.82 2.49
CA ILE A 62 5.62 11.34 1.74
C ILE A 62 6.35 10.29 2.57
N ASP A 63 6.42 9.07 2.05
CA ASP A 63 7.07 7.93 2.69
C ASP A 63 8.50 7.71 2.19
N GLY A 64 8.83 8.21 1.02
CA GLY A 64 10.16 8.09 0.46
C GLY A 64 10.34 8.77 -0.89
N HIS A 65 11.50 8.49 -1.51
CA HIS A 65 11.87 9.01 -2.83
C HIS A 65 12.23 7.86 -3.75
N ALA A 66 11.73 7.93 -4.98
CA ALA A 66 12.11 7.00 -6.04
C ALA A 66 13.51 7.35 -6.61
N PRO A 67 14.17 6.42 -7.34
CA PRO A 67 15.48 6.66 -7.94
C PRO A 67 15.52 7.86 -8.89
N ASP A 68 14.40 8.21 -9.51
CA ASP A 68 14.26 9.39 -10.39
C ASP A 68 13.97 10.69 -9.63
N GLY A 69 13.95 10.67 -8.30
CA GLY A 69 13.76 11.82 -7.42
C GLY A 69 12.31 12.14 -7.09
N ARG A 70 11.32 11.43 -7.64
CA ARG A 70 9.91 11.66 -7.30
C ARG A 70 9.66 11.31 -5.83
N THR A 71 8.88 12.16 -5.15
CA THR A 71 8.36 11.84 -3.82
C THR A 71 7.24 10.81 -3.94
N VAL A 72 7.24 9.82 -3.05
CA VAL A 72 6.33 8.67 -3.12
C VAL A 72 5.58 8.52 -1.80
N GLN A 73 4.27 8.34 -1.91
CA GLN A 73 3.44 7.79 -0.83
C GLN A 73 3.18 6.31 -1.11
N VAL A 74 3.32 5.49 -0.09
CA VAL A 74 3.00 4.06 -0.16
C VAL A 74 1.79 3.77 0.70
N LYS A 75 0.83 3.07 0.15
CA LYS A 75 -0.31 2.53 0.88
C LYS A 75 -0.42 1.04 0.63
N ALA A 76 -0.82 0.30 1.66
CA ALA A 76 -0.98 -1.14 1.55
C ALA A 76 -2.23 -1.62 2.29
N THR A 77 -2.79 -2.72 1.84
CA THR A 77 -3.89 -3.42 2.51
C THR A 77 -3.65 -4.93 2.51
N GLY A 78 -4.01 -5.58 3.60
CA GLY A 78 -4.10 -7.04 3.71
C GLY A 78 -5.55 -7.52 3.84
N THR A 79 -6.53 -6.61 3.71
CA THR A 79 -7.95 -6.87 4.00
C THR A 79 -8.89 -6.52 2.84
N ASN A 80 -8.37 -6.44 1.64
CA ASN A 80 -9.16 -6.17 0.42
C ASN A 80 -9.87 -4.79 0.43
N ARG A 81 -9.35 -3.82 1.18
CA ARG A 81 -9.88 -2.45 1.23
C ARG A 81 -9.12 -1.54 0.26
N GLY A 82 -9.78 -0.47 -0.18
CA GLY A 82 -9.11 0.60 -0.93
C GLY A 82 -8.27 1.51 -0.03
N PRO A 83 -7.40 2.35 -0.62
CA PRO A 83 -6.54 3.24 0.12
C PRO A 83 -7.33 4.39 0.75
N ALA A 84 -6.88 4.81 1.94
CA ALA A 84 -7.45 5.93 2.66
C ALA A 84 -6.48 7.12 2.68
N PHE A 85 -7.04 8.33 2.58
CA PHE A 85 -6.28 9.57 2.51
C PHE A 85 -6.78 10.57 3.55
N ARG A 86 -5.83 11.29 4.15
CA ARG A 86 -6.10 12.48 4.96
C ARG A 86 -5.77 13.73 4.16
N MET A 87 -6.41 14.84 4.50
CA MET A 87 -5.95 16.14 4.02
C MET A 87 -4.60 16.45 4.64
N VAL A 88 -3.60 16.69 3.80
CA VAL A 88 -2.23 17.05 4.21
C VAL A 88 -1.76 18.25 3.38
N ASP A 89 -0.89 19.06 3.97
CA ASP A 89 -0.36 20.25 3.28
C ASP A 89 0.61 19.88 2.15
N THR A 90 1.32 18.76 2.32
CA THR A 90 2.29 18.27 1.33
C THR A 90 1.81 16.94 0.78
N ARG A 91 1.63 16.88 -0.55
CA ARG A 91 1.29 15.67 -1.29
C ARG A 91 2.51 15.07 -1.95
N ALA A 92 2.55 13.74 -2.03
CA ALA A 92 3.53 13.05 -2.85
C ALA A 92 3.23 13.25 -4.34
N GLN A 93 4.27 13.25 -5.15
CA GLN A 93 4.14 13.26 -6.61
C GLN A 93 3.62 11.92 -7.14
N HIS A 94 3.90 10.84 -6.43
CA HIS A 94 3.58 9.48 -6.85
C HIS A 94 2.94 8.67 -5.72
N LEU A 95 2.00 7.82 -6.07
CA LEU A 95 1.36 6.85 -5.18
C LEU A 95 1.66 5.43 -5.65
N LEU A 96 2.04 4.60 -4.70
CA LEU A 96 2.03 3.14 -4.84
C LEU A 96 0.97 2.58 -3.90
N PHE A 97 0.03 1.79 -4.43
CA PHE A 97 -0.92 1.06 -3.61
C PHE A 97 -0.76 -0.44 -3.85
N LEU A 98 -0.45 -1.14 -2.76
CA LEU A 98 -0.19 -2.57 -2.74
C LEU A 98 -1.33 -3.31 -2.02
N GLU A 99 -1.71 -4.44 -2.56
CA GLU A 99 -2.63 -5.38 -1.92
C GLU A 99 -1.90 -6.68 -1.62
N PHE A 100 -2.04 -7.17 -0.39
CA PHE A 100 -1.41 -8.41 0.06
C PHE A 100 -2.47 -9.50 0.26
N ASP A 101 -2.29 -10.61 -0.43
CA ASP A 101 -2.95 -11.87 -0.14
C ASP A 101 -2.03 -12.67 0.79
N LEU A 102 -2.27 -12.52 2.09
CA LEU A 102 -1.42 -13.13 3.11
C LEU A 102 -1.60 -14.65 3.21
N ASP A 103 -2.75 -15.16 2.78
CA ASP A 103 -3.01 -16.60 2.80
C ASP A 103 -2.24 -17.33 1.69
N ASN A 104 -2.10 -16.67 0.53
CA ASN A 104 -1.36 -17.19 -0.61
C ASN A 104 0.06 -16.62 -0.75
N LEU A 105 0.47 -15.74 0.16
CA LEU A 105 1.79 -15.09 0.20
C LEU A 105 2.12 -14.35 -1.11
N LYS A 106 1.12 -13.70 -1.67
CA LYS A 106 1.23 -12.92 -2.91
C LYS A 106 0.94 -11.44 -2.63
N GLY A 107 1.56 -10.59 -3.43
CA GLY A 107 1.25 -9.17 -3.49
C GLY A 107 0.84 -8.74 -4.89
N GLU A 108 0.04 -7.69 -4.97
CA GLU A 108 -0.34 -7.05 -6.22
C GLU A 108 -0.07 -5.54 -6.15
N ILE A 109 0.53 -4.99 -7.20
CA ILE A 109 0.60 -3.55 -7.41
C ILE A 109 -0.73 -3.12 -8.02
N VAL A 110 -1.62 -2.59 -7.19
CA VAL A 110 -2.97 -2.17 -7.61
C VAL A 110 -2.95 -0.82 -8.30
N PHE A 111 -2.10 0.09 -7.78
CA PHE A 111 -1.91 1.42 -8.37
C PHE A 111 -0.42 1.79 -8.37
N ASN A 112 0.03 2.35 -9.49
CA ASN A 112 1.38 2.85 -9.67
C ASN A 112 1.33 4.06 -10.61
N GLY A 113 1.24 5.27 -10.05
CA GLY A 113 1.09 6.47 -10.86
C GLY A 113 1.08 7.77 -10.05
N PRO A 114 0.90 8.92 -10.73
CA PRO A 114 0.77 10.19 -10.04
C PRO A 114 -0.37 10.15 -9.01
N GLU A 115 -0.09 10.60 -7.78
CA GLU A 115 -1.09 10.56 -6.70
C GLU A 115 -2.35 11.35 -7.04
N GLU A 116 -2.21 12.46 -7.76
CA GLU A 116 -3.32 13.29 -8.20
C GLU A 116 -4.36 12.54 -9.04
N VAL A 117 -3.96 11.52 -9.80
CA VAL A 117 -4.88 10.70 -10.62
C VAL A 117 -5.81 9.90 -9.71
N ALA A 118 -5.30 9.34 -8.63
CA ALA A 118 -6.12 8.65 -7.63
C ALA A 118 -7.05 9.64 -6.90
N LEU A 119 -6.52 10.80 -6.50
CA LEU A 119 -7.27 11.81 -5.75
C LEU A 119 -8.43 12.45 -6.52
N ARG A 120 -8.48 12.33 -7.84
CA ARG A 120 -9.64 12.81 -8.66
C ARG A 120 -10.95 12.13 -8.29
N PHE A 121 -10.91 10.97 -7.64
CA PHE A 121 -12.10 10.26 -7.15
C PHE A 121 -12.60 10.76 -5.80
N LEU A 122 -11.87 11.68 -5.15
CA LEU A 122 -12.26 12.32 -3.90
C LEU A 122 -12.72 13.77 -4.16
N ALA A 123 -13.48 14.31 -3.22
CA ALA A 123 -13.80 15.73 -3.23
C ALA A 123 -12.51 16.58 -3.15
N PRO A 124 -12.53 17.84 -3.61
CA PRO A 124 -11.34 18.72 -3.54
C PRO A 124 -10.82 18.95 -2.12
N SER A 125 -11.71 18.86 -1.13
CA SER A 125 -11.37 18.97 0.30
C SER A 125 -12.29 18.08 1.13
N TRP A 126 -11.80 17.62 2.27
CA TRP A 126 -12.55 16.81 3.23
C TRP A 126 -11.98 16.97 4.64
N VAL A 127 -12.75 16.54 5.64
CA VAL A 127 -12.31 16.48 7.03
C VAL A 127 -12.06 15.03 7.42
N GLY A 128 -11.00 14.79 8.19
CA GLY A 128 -10.61 13.44 8.63
C GLY A 128 -10.04 12.60 7.50
N GLN A 129 -10.53 11.39 7.38
CA GLN A 129 -10.04 10.38 6.44
C GLN A 129 -11.13 10.04 5.42
N ARG A 130 -10.75 9.91 4.16
CA ARG A 130 -11.61 9.40 3.08
C ARG A 130 -10.91 8.29 2.34
N SER A 131 -11.68 7.27 2.00
CA SER A 131 -11.18 6.09 1.28
C SER A 131 -11.71 6.06 -0.14
N LEU A 132 -10.87 5.63 -1.06
CA LEU A 132 -11.31 5.14 -2.35
C LEU A 132 -11.80 3.70 -2.20
N THR A 133 -12.80 3.32 -2.98
CA THR A 133 -13.14 1.91 -3.13
C THR A 133 -12.06 1.19 -3.95
N LYS A 134 -11.97 -0.12 -3.79
CA LYS A 134 -11.07 -0.94 -4.63
C LYS A 134 -11.35 -0.76 -6.13
N ARG A 135 -12.60 -0.62 -6.51
CA ARG A 135 -13.00 -0.34 -7.89
C ARG A 135 -12.47 1.01 -8.39
N GLN A 136 -12.60 2.06 -7.57
CA GLN A 136 -12.12 3.40 -7.94
C GLN A 136 -10.61 3.44 -8.11
N ILE A 137 -9.84 2.86 -7.21
CA ILE A 137 -8.37 2.87 -7.35
C ILE A 137 -7.90 2.05 -8.56
N ARG A 138 -8.54 0.93 -8.88
CA ARG A 138 -8.26 0.17 -10.10
C ARG A 138 -8.65 0.96 -11.35
N GLN A 139 -9.76 1.67 -11.33
CA GLN A 139 -10.14 2.56 -12.42
C GLN A 139 -9.13 3.71 -12.59
N ALA A 140 -8.70 4.33 -11.50
CA ALA A 140 -7.65 5.35 -11.54
C ALA A 140 -6.36 4.82 -12.19
N ASP A 141 -5.98 3.59 -11.87
CA ASP A 141 -4.78 2.98 -12.45
C ASP A 141 -4.87 2.81 -13.98
N THR A 142 -6.05 2.56 -14.54
CA THR A 142 -6.23 2.49 -16.00
C THR A 142 -6.01 3.83 -16.71
N MET A 143 -6.07 4.93 -15.96
CA MET A 143 -5.87 6.29 -16.48
C MET A 143 -4.41 6.73 -16.46
N VAL A 144 -3.53 5.93 -15.85
CA VAL A 144 -2.09 6.23 -15.75
C VAL A 144 -1.37 5.79 -17.02
N ALA A 145 -0.73 6.75 -17.70
CA ALA A 145 0.12 6.44 -18.84
C ALA A 145 1.38 5.67 -18.41
N GLU A 146 1.87 4.77 -19.27
CA GLU A 146 2.98 3.88 -18.93
C GLU A 146 4.27 4.63 -18.55
N ASN A 147 4.56 5.73 -19.21
CA ASN A 147 5.72 6.58 -18.92
C ASN A 147 5.64 7.31 -17.57
N HIS A 148 4.48 7.33 -16.92
CA HIS A 148 4.32 7.90 -15.58
C HIS A 148 4.49 6.86 -14.46
N ARG A 149 4.55 5.57 -14.80
CA ARG A 149 4.76 4.52 -13.83
C ARG A 149 6.19 4.47 -13.32
N LEU A 150 6.39 4.06 -12.09
CA LEU A 150 7.70 3.66 -11.60
C LEU A 150 8.03 2.27 -12.13
N SER A 151 9.26 2.10 -12.61
CA SER A 151 9.76 0.81 -13.06
C SER A 151 10.17 -0.03 -11.85
N ARG A 152 9.84 -1.32 -11.87
CA ARG A 152 10.35 -2.28 -10.89
C ARG A 152 11.83 -2.53 -11.14
N ILE A 153 12.57 -2.68 -10.06
CA ILE A 153 13.99 -3.10 -10.09
C ILE A 153 14.17 -4.58 -9.75
N ARG A 154 13.10 -5.24 -9.25
CA ARG A 154 13.05 -6.68 -8.92
C ARG A 154 11.69 -7.27 -9.30
#